data_11866849a4a26f341587949769944eca
#
_entry.id   11866849a4a26f341587949769944eca
#
_cell.length_a   1.000
_cell.length_b   1.000
_cell.length_c   1.000
_cell.angle_alpha   90.00
_cell.angle_beta   90.00
_cell.angle_gamma   90.00
#
_symmetry.space_group_name_H-M   'P 1'
#
loop_
_entity.id
_entity.type
_entity.pdbx_description
1 polymer ?
#
loop_
_entity_poly.entity_id
_entity_poly.type
_entity_poly.pdbx_seq_one_letter_code
_entity_poly.pdbx_strand_id
1 'polypeptide(L)'
;MLVNMNEVLAAVQARGCCVGAFDTPNLEILMAVIRAAEKRKEPVIIQHAQLHEPEMALRVIGPIMVRMAKESTVPVCVMLDHGEDLDYALSLPPRQ
;
A
#
# COMPACT_ATOMS: atom_id res chain seq x y z
N MET A 1 6.02 -7.46 5.21
CA MET A 1 5.42 -8.59 4.51
C MET A 1 4.13 -8.17 3.82
N LEU A 2 3.97 -8.56 2.59
CA LEU A 2 2.76 -8.25 1.82
C LEU A 2 1.59 -9.06 2.33
N VAL A 3 0.50 -8.38 2.69
CA VAL A 3 -0.72 -9.02 3.19
C VAL A 3 -1.94 -8.45 2.46
N ASN A 4 -3.05 -9.16 2.52
CA ASN A 4 -4.30 -8.65 1.96
C ASN A 4 -5.05 -7.80 2.99
N MET A 5 -6.15 -7.19 2.54
CA MET A 5 -6.94 -6.29 3.39
C MET A 5 -7.49 -7.00 4.62
N ASN A 6 -7.98 -8.22 4.46
CA ASN A 6 -8.52 -8.98 5.60
C ASN A 6 -7.44 -9.23 6.66
N GLU A 7 -6.23 -9.55 6.21
CA GLU A 7 -5.12 -9.84 7.12
C GLU A 7 -4.68 -8.59 7.88
N VAL A 8 -4.56 -7.45 7.19
CA VAL A 8 -4.11 -6.22 7.84
C VAL A 8 -5.17 -5.70 8.82
N LEU A 9 -6.45 -5.84 8.48
CA LEU A 9 -7.53 -5.43 9.38
C LEU A 9 -7.59 -6.33 10.61
N ALA A 10 -7.44 -7.64 10.44
CA ALA A 10 -7.44 -8.58 11.56
C ALA A 10 -6.31 -8.27 12.54
N ALA A 11 -5.13 -7.90 12.03
CA ALA A 11 -3.98 -7.61 12.86
C ALA A 11 -4.23 -6.44 13.83
N VAL A 12 -4.97 -5.41 13.38
CA VAL A 12 -5.24 -4.25 14.22
C VAL A 12 -6.51 -4.40 15.05
N GLN A 13 -7.53 -5.11 14.54
CA GLN A 13 -8.77 -5.35 15.28
C GLN A 13 -8.50 -6.13 16.57
N ALA A 14 -7.60 -7.08 16.54
CA ALA A 14 -7.23 -7.86 17.71
C ALA A 14 -6.69 -6.99 18.85
N ARG A 15 -6.17 -5.81 18.52
CA ARG A 15 -5.62 -4.86 19.50
C ARG A 15 -6.55 -3.68 19.76
N GLY A 16 -7.74 -3.69 19.17
CA GLY A 16 -8.69 -2.59 19.30
C GLY A 16 -8.23 -1.30 18.62
N CYS A 17 -7.44 -1.41 17.54
CA CYS A 17 -6.85 -0.27 16.84
C CYS A 17 -7.38 -0.15 15.42
N CYS A 18 -7.10 0.99 14.80
CA CYS A 18 -7.28 1.20 13.36
C CYS A 18 -5.94 1.09 12.66
N VAL A 19 -5.97 0.86 11.34
CA VAL A 19 -4.78 0.88 10.51
C VAL A 19 -4.76 2.16 9.68
N GLY A 20 -3.60 2.79 9.56
CA GLY A 20 -3.45 3.96 8.70
C GLY A 20 -3.33 3.54 7.24
N ALA A 21 -3.96 4.33 6.36
CA ALA A 21 -3.86 4.14 4.91
C ALA A 21 -3.31 5.44 4.31
N PHE A 22 -2.18 5.34 3.63
CA PHE A 22 -1.46 6.52 3.15
C PHE A 22 -1.24 6.44 1.65
N ASP A 23 -1.58 7.52 0.94
CA ASP A 23 -1.24 7.65 -0.47
C ASP A 23 0.27 7.80 -0.62
N THR A 24 0.84 7.06 -1.55
CA THR A 24 2.28 7.05 -1.79
C THR A 24 2.55 7.41 -3.25
N PRO A 25 2.38 8.71 -3.62
CA PRO A 25 2.45 9.12 -5.03
C PRO A 25 3.86 9.18 -5.61
N ASN A 26 4.88 9.01 -4.78
CA ASN A 26 6.26 8.97 -5.25
C ASN A 26 7.11 8.07 -4.34
N LEU A 27 8.33 7.81 -4.77
CA LEU A 27 9.20 6.87 -4.06
C LEU A 27 9.61 7.38 -2.68
N GLU A 28 9.85 8.66 -2.55
CA GLU A 28 10.28 9.26 -1.27
C GLU A 28 9.21 9.10 -0.20
N ILE A 29 7.96 9.38 -0.56
CA ILE A 29 6.83 9.23 0.39
C ILE A 29 6.63 7.75 0.71
N LEU A 30 6.68 6.89 -0.32
CA LEU A 30 6.56 5.45 -0.11
C LEU A 30 7.59 4.93 0.88
N MET A 31 8.85 5.30 0.70
CA MET A 31 9.93 4.88 1.60
C MET A 31 9.70 5.41 3.01
N ALA A 32 9.26 6.67 3.14
CA ALA A 32 9.02 7.28 4.44
C ALA A 32 7.90 6.55 5.19
N VAL A 33 6.80 6.21 4.51
CA VAL A 33 5.68 5.50 5.14
C VAL A 33 6.11 4.11 5.61
N ILE A 34 6.79 3.36 4.77
CA ILE A 34 7.26 2.01 5.13
C ILE A 34 8.23 2.07 6.30
N ARG A 35 9.20 3.00 6.27
CA ARG A 35 10.18 3.14 7.35
C ARG A 35 9.52 3.53 8.67
N ALA A 36 8.53 4.43 8.63
CA ALA A 36 7.81 4.82 9.84
C ALA A 36 7.03 3.63 10.42
N ALA A 37 6.38 2.85 9.56
CA ALA A 37 5.65 1.67 10.00
C ALA A 37 6.59 0.64 10.63
N GLU A 38 7.73 0.39 10.00
CA GLU A 38 8.73 -0.55 10.54
C GLU A 38 9.30 -0.07 11.87
N LYS A 39 9.60 1.21 11.97
CA LYS A 39 10.13 1.79 13.21
C LYS A 39 9.14 1.68 14.36
N ARG A 40 7.84 1.86 14.07
CA ARG A 40 6.79 1.76 15.07
C ARG A 40 6.29 0.33 15.25
N LYS A 41 6.74 -0.60 14.40
CA LYS A 41 6.28 -2.00 14.39
C LYS A 41 4.78 -2.11 14.23
N GLU A 42 4.21 -1.31 13.33
CA GLU A 42 2.79 -1.23 13.07
C GLU A 42 2.46 -1.66 11.65
N PRO A 43 1.33 -2.37 11.44
CA PRO A 43 0.84 -2.63 10.08
C PRO A 43 0.43 -1.32 9.40
N VAL A 44 0.47 -1.32 8.06
CA VAL A 44 0.12 -0.13 7.30
C VAL A 44 -0.51 -0.52 5.96
N ILE A 45 -1.37 0.36 5.44
CA ILE A 45 -1.88 0.26 4.09
C ILE A 45 -1.20 1.36 3.28
N ILE A 46 -0.58 0.98 2.16
CA ILE A 46 -0.05 1.93 1.19
C ILE A 46 -0.94 1.89 -0.04
N GLN A 47 -1.24 3.05 -0.59
CA GLN A 47 -2.21 3.13 -1.67
C GLN A 47 -1.79 4.14 -2.72
N HIS A 48 -2.27 3.92 -3.96
CA HIS A 48 -2.04 4.81 -5.08
C HIS A 48 -3.40 5.23 -5.63
N ALA A 49 -3.63 6.54 -5.75
CA ALA A 49 -4.87 7.06 -6.30
C ALA A 49 -4.73 7.27 -7.80
N GLN A 50 -5.77 6.93 -8.56
CA GLN A 50 -5.79 7.18 -10.00
C GLN A 50 -5.55 8.65 -10.32
N LEU A 51 -5.96 9.54 -9.44
CA LEU A 51 -5.73 10.97 -9.53
C LEU A 51 -4.25 11.32 -9.76
N HIS A 52 -3.33 10.52 -9.22
CA HIS A 52 -1.89 10.77 -9.32
C HIS A 52 -1.24 10.18 -10.57
N GLU A 53 -2.03 9.57 -11.47
CA GLU A 53 -1.50 8.95 -12.68
C GLU A 53 -0.61 9.90 -13.51
N PRO A 54 -0.97 11.19 -13.71
CA PRO A 54 -0.12 12.10 -14.49
C PRO A 54 1.28 12.33 -13.89
N GLU A 55 1.40 12.29 -12.57
CA GLU A 55 2.68 12.49 -11.89
C GLU A 55 3.46 11.21 -11.72
N MET A 56 2.75 10.11 -11.47
CA MET A 56 3.37 8.81 -11.24
C MET A 56 2.43 7.71 -11.71
N ALA A 57 2.77 7.07 -12.82
CA ALA A 57 1.94 6.02 -13.39
C ALA A 57 1.93 4.78 -12.49
N LEU A 58 0.75 4.16 -12.36
CA LEU A 58 0.59 2.93 -11.59
C LEU A 58 1.53 1.82 -12.07
N ARG A 59 1.73 1.71 -13.40
CA ARG A 59 2.61 0.69 -13.98
C ARG A 59 4.06 0.85 -13.53
N VAL A 60 4.45 2.05 -13.09
CA VAL A 60 5.81 2.32 -12.59
C VAL A 60 5.88 2.06 -11.10
N ILE A 61 5.00 2.69 -10.32
CA ILE A 61 5.10 2.62 -8.85
C ILE A 61 4.48 1.35 -8.28
N GLY A 62 3.49 0.76 -8.97
CA GLY A 62 2.79 -0.42 -8.46
C GLY A 62 3.73 -1.58 -8.14
N PRO A 63 4.58 -2.03 -9.09
CA PRO A 63 5.55 -3.09 -8.81
C PRO A 63 6.51 -2.74 -7.68
N ILE A 64 6.90 -1.48 -7.56
CA ILE A 64 7.79 -1.01 -6.49
C ILE A 64 7.09 -1.13 -5.14
N MET A 65 5.81 -0.71 -5.07
CA MET A 65 5.01 -0.82 -3.85
C MET A 65 4.90 -2.28 -3.39
N VAL A 66 4.60 -3.18 -4.33
CA VAL A 66 4.48 -4.61 -4.03
C VAL A 66 5.80 -5.17 -3.52
N ARG A 67 6.90 -4.83 -4.19
CA ARG A 67 8.23 -5.29 -3.78
C ARG A 67 8.59 -4.80 -2.39
N MET A 68 8.39 -3.51 -2.12
CA MET A 68 8.70 -2.95 -0.82
C MET A 68 7.82 -3.54 0.28
N ALA A 69 6.55 -3.81 -0.03
CA ALA A 69 5.66 -4.48 0.91
C ALA A 69 6.17 -5.88 1.26
N LYS A 70 6.60 -6.64 0.25
CA LYS A 70 7.14 -7.99 0.47
C LYS A 70 8.40 -7.98 1.34
N GLU A 71 9.25 -6.97 1.17
CA GLU A 71 10.52 -6.87 1.89
C GLU A 71 10.36 -6.26 3.28
N SER A 72 9.20 -5.69 3.59
CA SER A 72 8.97 -5.03 4.88
C SER A 72 8.94 -6.03 6.03
N THR A 73 9.40 -5.58 7.20
CA THR A 73 9.36 -6.35 8.44
C THR A 73 7.99 -6.30 9.12
N VAL A 74 7.08 -5.47 8.64
CA VAL A 74 5.72 -5.34 9.17
C VAL A 74 4.71 -5.71 8.09
N PRO A 75 3.45 -6.06 8.48
CA PRO A 75 2.41 -6.30 7.49
C PRO A 75 2.08 -5.05 6.69
N VAL A 76 2.12 -5.14 5.37
CA VAL A 76 1.81 -4.04 4.46
C VAL A 76 0.79 -4.51 3.42
N CYS A 77 -0.33 -3.81 3.35
CA CYS A 77 -1.34 -4.04 2.31
C CYS A 77 -1.20 -2.97 1.24
N VAL A 78 -1.21 -3.39 -0.02
CA VAL A 78 -1.16 -2.48 -1.17
C VAL A 78 -2.57 -2.38 -1.75
N MET A 79 -3.07 -1.14 -1.92
CA MET A 79 -4.40 -0.97 -2.49
C MET A 79 -4.45 0.19 -3.48
N LEU A 80 -5.45 0.14 -4.36
CA LEU A 80 -5.80 1.24 -5.25
C LEU A 80 -6.84 2.11 -4.56
N ASP A 81 -6.55 3.41 -4.46
CA ASP A 81 -7.45 4.40 -3.89
C ASP A 81 -8.17 5.13 -5.02
N HIS A 82 -9.50 5.22 -4.96
CA HIS A 82 -10.30 5.89 -5.97
C HIS A 82 -9.99 5.40 -7.39
N GLY A 83 -10.17 4.10 -7.62
CA GLY A 83 -10.11 3.55 -8.98
C GLY A 83 -11.34 4.01 -9.75
N GLU A 84 -11.15 5.00 -10.62
CA GLU A 84 -12.27 5.69 -11.26
C GLU A 84 -12.87 4.92 -12.43
N ASP A 85 -12.12 3.99 -13.03
CA ASP A 85 -12.64 3.13 -14.07
C ASP A 85 -12.12 1.70 -13.90
N LEU A 86 -12.87 0.75 -14.49
CA LEU A 86 -12.58 -0.67 -14.32
C LEU A 86 -11.26 -1.08 -14.96
N ASP A 87 -10.96 -0.55 -16.14
CA ASP A 87 -9.72 -0.91 -16.84
C ASP A 87 -8.50 -0.51 -16.02
N TYR A 88 -8.54 0.67 -15.42
CA TYR A 88 -7.45 1.12 -14.56
C TYR A 88 -7.32 0.21 -13.33
N ALA A 89 -8.43 -0.12 -12.68
CA ALA A 89 -8.43 -0.98 -11.50
C ALA A 89 -7.87 -2.37 -11.84
N LEU A 90 -8.19 -2.91 -13.03
CA LEU A 90 -7.68 -4.20 -13.46
C LEU A 90 -6.19 -4.16 -13.83
N SER A 91 -5.61 -2.98 -14.02
CA SER A 91 -4.18 -2.84 -14.32
C SER A 91 -3.29 -2.94 -13.08
N LEU A 92 -3.89 -2.96 -11.88
CA LEU A 92 -3.13 -3.09 -10.64
C LEU A 92 -2.36 -4.43 -10.66
N PRO A 93 -1.08 -4.42 -10.25
CA PRO A 93 -0.29 -5.67 -10.26
C PRO A 93 -0.98 -6.79 -9.50
N PRO A 94 -0.90 -8.01 -9.98
CA PRO A 94 -1.54 -9.14 -9.30
C PRO A 94 -0.94 -9.34 -7.91
N ARG A 95 -1.79 -9.81 -7.02
CA ARG A 95 -1.38 -10.14 -5.65
C ARG A 95 -0.43 -11.34 -5.68
N GLN A 96 0.59 -11.27 -4.91
CA GLN A 96 1.58 -12.32 -4.78
C GLN A 96 1.33 -13.15 -3.52
#